data_a94534536bb141cda47b3ec54143b6e2
#
_entry.id   a94534536bb141cda47b3ec54143b6e2
#
_cell.length_a   1.000
_cell.length_b   1.000
_cell.length_c   1.000
_cell.angle_alpha   90.00
_cell.angle_beta   90.00
_cell.angle_gamma   90.00
#
_symmetry.space_group_name_H-M   'P 1'
#
loop_
_entity.id
_entity.type
_entity.pdbx_description
1 polymer ?
#
loop_
_entity_poly.entity_id
_entity_poly.type
_entity_poly.pdbx_seq_one_letter_code
_entity_poly.pdbx_strand_id
1 'polypeptide(L)'
;AHATGMGASLPLAVGVVVLVAVIALSGIERSNRVNIVIVSIVILALMVFVGTGFSSAVKNKAAFQPLFDGGKLTDLLQATALMFVAFTGYGRIATLGEEVAEPRRTIPRAVIVTLLISMALYLLVAFVGIGVNAFENLDGSLALASKSVSNAALPTVMLVGATVAMVSVLLNLVLGLSRVVLAMGRRGDLPKATARISESTRVPAVATVGVAVLIAGGVCVGDVKLTWSFSAFTVLVYYAITNLCAIRMKPGERLYPIWPAYLGLAACLTLAFFVDWEIWLTGLGLIIFGLAWRACFNR
;
A
#
# COMPACT_ATOMS: atom_id res chain seq x y z
N ALA A 1 25.63 -3.27 -17.43
CA ALA A 1 24.65 -3.33 -18.54
C ALA A 1 23.23 -2.93 -18.13
N HIS A 2 23.02 -2.30 -16.94
CA HIS A 2 21.69 -1.88 -16.45
C HIS A 2 21.42 -0.36 -16.58
N ALA A 3 22.35 0.42 -17.11
CA ALA A 3 22.22 1.89 -17.14
C ALA A 3 21.42 2.45 -18.33
N THR A 4 21.13 1.65 -19.35
CA THR A 4 20.50 2.14 -20.60
C THR A 4 18.97 2.10 -20.62
N GLY A 5 18.34 1.40 -19.66
CA GLY A 5 16.87 1.36 -19.54
C GLY A 5 16.23 2.48 -18.70
N MET A 6 17.01 3.13 -17.84
CA MET A 6 16.50 4.17 -16.93
C MET A 6 16.20 5.51 -17.61
N GLY A 7 16.82 5.81 -18.74
CA GLY A 7 16.68 7.11 -19.40
C GLY A 7 15.28 7.43 -19.94
N ALA A 8 14.52 6.43 -20.38
CA ALA A 8 13.17 6.63 -20.93
C ALA A 8 12.07 6.40 -19.88
N SER A 9 12.32 5.60 -18.84
CA SER A 9 11.34 5.28 -17.80
C SER A 9 11.16 6.40 -16.76
N LEU A 10 12.23 7.14 -16.46
CA LEU A 10 12.20 8.20 -15.44
C LEU A 10 11.28 9.38 -15.82
N PRO A 11 11.35 9.97 -17.04
CA PRO A 11 10.41 11.03 -17.43
C PRO A 11 8.95 10.56 -17.41
N LEU A 12 8.69 9.30 -17.81
CA LEU A 12 7.36 8.72 -17.78
C LEU A 12 6.85 8.59 -16.34
N ALA A 13 7.69 8.09 -15.43
CA ALA A 13 7.32 7.95 -14.02
C ALA A 13 7.03 9.30 -13.36
N VAL A 14 7.87 10.31 -13.60
CA VAL A 14 7.63 11.68 -13.13
C VAL A 14 6.35 12.24 -13.75
N GLY A 15 6.11 12.00 -15.05
CA GLY A 15 4.89 12.39 -15.74
C GLY A 15 3.63 11.81 -15.10
N VAL A 16 3.67 10.56 -14.69
CA VAL A 16 2.57 9.90 -13.95
C VAL A 16 2.35 10.56 -12.58
N VAL A 17 3.42 10.89 -11.85
CA VAL A 17 3.31 11.60 -10.56
C VAL A 17 2.64 12.97 -10.75
N VAL A 18 3.05 13.73 -11.77
CA VAL A 18 2.44 15.03 -12.10
C VAL A 18 0.96 14.87 -12.47
N LEU A 19 0.63 13.91 -13.33
CA LEU A 19 -0.76 13.62 -13.70
C LEU A 19 -1.63 13.34 -12.47
N VAL A 20 -1.14 12.47 -11.60
CA VAL A 20 -1.84 12.11 -10.35
C VAL A 20 -1.99 13.31 -9.42
N ALA A 21 -0.96 14.15 -9.31
CA ALA A 21 -1.04 15.40 -8.52
C ALA A 21 -2.11 16.36 -9.07
N VAL A 22 -2.19 16.50 -10.39
CA VAL A 22 -3.24 17.33 -11.04
C VAL A 22 -4.64 16.76 -10.77
N ILE A 23 -4.81 15.43 -10.84
CA ILE A 23 -6.08 14.77 -10.49
C ILE A 23 -6.42 15.03 -9.01
N ALA A 24 -5.46 14.89 -8.10
CA ALA A 24 -5.65 15.13 -6.68
C ALA A 24 -6.03 16.59 -6.39
N LEU A 25 -5.43 17.55 -7.09
CA LEU A 25 -5.73 18.99 -6.98
C LEU A 25 -7.09 19.38 -7.59
N SER A 26 -7.65 18.57 -8.48
CA SER A 26 -8.94 18.85 -9.13
C SER A 26 -10.16 18.71 -8.22
N GLY A 27 -9.97 18.20 -7.00
CA GLY A 27 -10.99 18.06 -5.97
C GLY A 27 -11.29 16.61 -5.57
N ILE A 28 -11.82 16.45 -4.35
CA ILE A 28 -12.05 15.15 -3.71
C ILE A 28 -13.07 14.30 -4.48
N GLU A 29 -14.17 14.88 -4.94
CA GLU A 29 -15.22 14.16 -5.65
C GLU A 29 -14.75 13.56 -6.99
N ARG A 30 -13.93 14.33 -7.74
CA ARG A 30 -13.36 13.86 -9.01
C ARG A 30 -12.35 12.74 -8.78
N SER A 31 -11.47 12.91 -7.80
CA SER A 31 -10.50 11.89 -7.40
C SER A 31 -11.16 10.59 -6.97
N ASN A 32 -12.27 10.68 -6.22
CA ASN A 32 -13.01 9.51 -5.76
C ASN A 32 -13.69 8.76 -6.91
N ARG A 33 -14.31 9.48 -7.87
CA ARG A 33 -14.88 8.85 -9.08
C ARG A 33 -13.83 8.14 -9.92
N VAL A 34 -12.68 8.77 -10.15
CA VAL A 34 -11.55 8.15 -10.85
C VAL A 34 -11.10 6.88 -10.13
N ASN A 35 -10.96 6.94 -8.81
CA ASN A 35 -10.56 5.80 -8.01
C ASN A 35 -11.56 4.62 -8.12
N ILE A 36 -12.87 4.87 -8.06
CA ILE A 36 -13.90 3.84 -8.22
C ILE A 36 -13.79 3.14 -9.58
N VAL A 37 -13.63 3.92 -10.66
CA VAL A 37 -13.49 3.36 -12.02
C VAL A 37 -12.24 2.48 -12.10
N ILE A 38 -11.11 2.97 -11.60
CA ILE A 38 -9.84 2.25 -11.60
C ILE A 38 -9.95 0.94 -10.80
N VAL A 39 -10.48 1.00 -9.58
CA VAL A 39 -10.64 -0.20 -8.73
C VAL A 39 -11.55 -1.22 -9.39
N SER A 40 -12.63 -0.76 -10.05
CA SER A 40 -13.53 -1.67 -10.78
C SER A 40 -12.82 -2.38 -11.95
N ILE A 41 -11.98 -1.67 -12.71
CA ILE A 41 -11.17 -2.25 -13.79
C ILE A 41 -10.19 -3.28 -13.23
N VAL A 42 -9.52 -2.98 -12.13
CA VAL A 42 -8.55 -3.88 -11.49
C VAL A 42 -9.23 -5.16 -10.99
N ILE A 43 -10.36 -5.03 -10.28
CA ILE A 43 -11.12 -6.18 -9.78
C ILE A 43 -11.58 -7.03 -10.97
N LEU A 44 -12.09 -6.42 -12.04
CA LEU A 44 -12.50 -7.14 -13.24
C LEU A 44 -11.34 -7.91 -13.88
N ALA A 45 -10.17 -7.29 -14.03
CA ALA A 45 -8.97 -7.94 -14.55
C ALA A 45 -8.56 -9.16 -13.70
N LEU A 46 -8.55 -9.02 -12.36
CA LEU A 46 -8.25 -10.12 -11.45
C LEU A 46 -9.30 -11.23 -11.53
N MET A 47 -10.58 -10.90 -11.65
CA MET A 47 -11.64 -11.89 -11.79
C MET A 47 -11.55 -12.65 -13.13
N VAL A 48 -11.14 -11.97 -14.21
CA VAL A 48 -10.85 -12.62 -15.50
C VAL A 48 -9.67 -13.58 -15.36
N PHE A 49 -8.60 -13.19 -14.70
CA PHE A 49 -7.45 -14.06 -14.42
C PHE A 49 -7.86 -15.30 -13.63
N VAL A 50 -8.58 -15.10 -12.51
CA VAL A 50 -9.07 -16.19 -11.67
C VAL A 50 -9.99 -17.11 -12.46
N GLY A 51 -10.97 -16.56 -13.17
CA GLY A 51 -11.96 -17.36 -13.93
C GLY A 51 -11.32 -18.21 -15.04
N THR A 52 -10.34 -17.65 -15.76
CA THR A 52 -9.65 -18.37 -16.85
C THR A 52 -8.64 -19.39 -16.34
N GLY A 53 -7.94 -19.10 -15.23
CA GLY A 53 -6.90 -19.98 -14.68
C GLY A 53 -7.40 -21.03 -13.69
N PHE A 54 -8.59 -20.86 -13.12
CA PHE A 54 -9.10 -21.71 -12.03
C PHE A 54 -9.16 -23.19 -12.37
N SER A 55 -9.70 -23.53 -13.56
CA SER A 55 -9.80 -24.93 -14.01
C SER A 55 -8.42 -25.61 -14.15
N SER A 56 -7.45 -24.87 -14.67
CA SER A 56 -6.06 -25.36 -14.79
C SER A 56 -5.41 -25.53 -13.43
N ALA A 57 -5.62 -24.60 -12.50
CA ALA A 57 -5.09 -24.65 -11.15
C ALA A 57 -5.62 -25.87 -10.36
N VAL A 58 -6.92 -26.15 -10.44
CA VAL A 58 -7.53 -27.30 -9.75
C VAL A 58 -6.99 -28.65 -10.28
N LYS A 59 -6.65 -28.72 -11.57
CA LYS A 59 -6.11 -29.94 -12.20
C LYS A 59 -4.63 -30.17 -11.87
N ASN A 60 -3.85 -29.13 -11.66
CA ASN A 60 -2.41 -29.18 -11.43
C ASN A 60 -2.06 -29.29 -9.93
N LYS A 61 -2.39 -30.43 -9.31
CA LYS A 61 -2.09 -30.65 -7.90
C LYS A 61 -0.59 -30.67 -7.58
N ALA A 62 0.26 -31.03 -8.54
CA ALA A 62 1.71 -31.09 -8.35
C ALA A 62 2.33 -29.72 -8.07
N ALA A 63 1.76 -28.63 -8.61
CA ALA A 63 2.24 -27.28 -8.36
C ALA A 63 2.16 -26.84 -6.88
N PHE A 64 1.35 -27.53 -6.07
CA PHE A 64 1.17 -27.21 -4.64
C PHE A 64 2.08 -28.03 -3.72
N GLN A 65 2.76 -29.08 -4.23
CA GLN A 65 3.65 -29.90 -3.40
C GLN A 65 4.80 -29.12 -2.76
N PRO A 66 5.50 -28.19 -3.46
CA PRO A 66 6.60 -27.43 -2.86
C PRO A 66 6.20 -26.57 -1.65
N LEU A 67 4.90 -26.24 -1.50
CA LEU A 67 4.41 -25.49 -0.33
C LEU A 67 4.56 -26.26 1.00
N PHE A 68 4.65 -27.59 0.94
CA PHE A 68 4.72 -28.46 2.10
C PHE A 68 6.12 -29.05 2.31
N ASP A 69 7.05 -28.80 1.37
CA ASP A 69 8.42 -29.31 1.42
C ASP A 69 9.34 -28.36 2.19
N GLY A 70 9.14 -28.31 3.54
CA GLY A 70 10.18 -27.94 4.49
C GLY A 70 10.84 -26.56 4.37
N GLY A 71 10.11 -25.51 4.02
CA GLY A 71 10.63 -24.13 4.07
C GLY A 71 11.03 -23.71 5.49
N LYS A 72 12.06 -22.87 5.63
CA LYS A 72 12.47 -22.34 6.93
C LYS A 72 11.41 -21.38 7.47
N LEU A 73 11.12 -21.45 8.76
CA LEU A 73 10.19 -20.52 9.43
C LEU A 73 10.61 -19.05 9.23
N THR A 74 11.91 -18.79 9.16
CA THR A 74 12.48 -17.47 8.87
C THR A 74 12.01 -16.91 7.52
N ASP A 75 12.01 -17.76 6.49
CA ASP A 75 11.62 -17.37 5.13
C ASP A 75 10.11 -17.08 5.05
N LEU A 76 9.30 -17.87 5.78
CA LEU A 76 7.87 -17.61 5.92
C LEU A 76 7.60 -16.30 6.65
N LEU A 77 8.32 -15.99 7.72
CA LEU A 77 8.15 -14.74 8.47
C LEU A 77 8.62 -13.54 7.66
N GLN A 78 9.70 -13.66 6.90
CA GLN A 78 10.16 -12.62 5.99
C GLN A 78 9.13 -12.38 4.87
N ALA A 79 8.63 -13.43 4.22
CA ALA A 79 7.58 -13.32 3.22
C ALA A 79 6.31 -12.66 3.80
N THR A 80 5.93 -13.02 5.03
CA THR A 80 4.79 -12.43 5.73
C THR A 80 5.02 -10.94 6.00
N ALA A 81 6.22 -10.54 6.43
CA ALA A 81 6.56 -9.14 6.65
C ALA A 81 6.48 -8.33 5.35
N LEU A 82 6.98 -8.86 4.24
CA LEU A 82 6.92 -8.20 2.93
C LEU A 82 5.48 -8.15 2.38
N MET A 83 4.70 -9.23 2.56
CA MET A 83 3.30 -9.29 2.14
C MET A 83 2.39 -8.39 2.98
N PHE A 84 2.80 -8.00 4.18
CA PHE A 84 2.03 -7.10 5.03
C PHE A 84 1.70 -5.77 4.31
N VAL A 85 2.60 -5.29 3.46
CA VAL A 85 2.39 -4.08 2.64
C VAL A 85 1.15 -4.19 1.76
N ALA A 86 0.87 -5.37 1.21
CA ALA A 86 -0.29 -5.60 0.34
C ALA A 86 -1.64 -5.42 1.06
N PHE A 87 -1.66 -5.58 2.39
CA PHE A 87 -2.85 -5.38 3.23
C PHE A 87 -2.94 -3.97 3.83
N THR A 88 -1.99 -3.09 3.56
CA THR A 88 -2.01 -1.70 4.05
C THR A 88 -2.94 -0.84 3.18
N GLY A 89 -3.30 0.31 3.59
CA GLY A 89 -4.18 1.17 2.79
C GLY A 89 -5.53 1.42 3.48
N TYR A 90 -6.06 0.44 4.19
CA TYR A 90 -7.27 0.63 5.01
C TYR A 90 -7.07 1.72 6.09
N GLY A 91 -5.86 1.89 6.59
CA GLY A 91 -5.53 2.97 7.54
C GLY A 91 -5.80 4.37 6.98
N ARG A 92 -5.82 4.53 5.65
CA ARG A 92 -6.17 5.79 5.00
C ARG A 92 -7.66 6.12 5.12
N ILE A 93 -8.54 5.12 5.29
CA ILE A 93 -9.96 5.33 5.56
C ILE A 93 -10.13 6.12 6.87
N ALA A 94 -9.27 5.90 7.86
CA ALA A 94 -9.29 6.64 9.11
C ALA A 94 -9.00 8.14 8.94
N THR A 95 -8.26 8.55 7.90
CA THR A 95 -7.99 9.97 7.60
C THR A 95 -9.21 10.69 7.00
N LEU A 96 -10.25 9.95 6.60
CA LEU A 96 -11.51 10.48 6.06
C LEU A 96 -12.57 10.73 7.15
N GLY A 97 -12.21 10.66 8.42
CA GLY A 97 -13.16 10.77 9.53
C GLY A 97 -14.01 12.03 9.54
N GLU A 98 -13.49 13.14 9.00
CA GLU A 98 -14.22 14.41 8.86
C GLU A 98 -15.20 14.43 7.65
N GLU A 99 -15.06 13.49 6.70
CA GLU A 99 -15.80 13.46 5.44
C GLU A 99 -16.89 12.36 5.41
N VAL A 100 -16.86 11.45 6.38
CA VAL A 100 -17.75 10.27 6.42
C VAL A 100 -18.88 10.48 7.41
N ALA A 101 -20.12 10.15 6.99
CA ALA A 101 -21.27 10.12 7.90
C ALA A 101 -21.12 8.96 8.90
N GLU A 102 -21.43 9.23 10.17
CA GLU A 102 -21.32 8.27 11.29
C GLU A 102 -19.95 7.54 11.32
N PRO A 103 -18.81 8.24 11.44
CA PRO A 103 -17.48 7.65 11.26
C PRO A 103 -17.19 6.50 12.24
N ARG A 104 -17.72 6.56 13.46
CA ARG A 104 -17.56 5.48 14.47
C ARG A 104 -18.14 4.12 14.04
N ARG A 105 -19.13 4.11 13.16
CA ARG A 105 -19.75 2.88 12.65
C ARG A 105 -19.27 2.53 11.24
N THR A 106 -19.21 3.53 10.38
CA THR A 106 -18.91 3.34 8.95
C THR A 106 -17.46 2.94 8.72
N ILE A 107 -16.49 3.62 9.37
CA ILE A 107 -15.08 3.35 9.17
C ILE A 107 -14.68 1.92 9.58
N PRO A 108 -15.01 1.41 10.78
CA PRO A 108 -14.66 0.04 11.17
C PRO A 108 -15.29 -1.02 10.26
N ARG A 109 -16.55 -0.85 9.87
CA ARG A 109 -17.23 -1.78 8.95
C ARG A 109 -16.57 -1.78 7.57
N ALA A 110 -16.25 -0.61 7.02
CA ALA A 110 -15.57 -0.48 5.75
C ALA A 110 -14.19 -1.17 5.79
N VAL A 111 -13.42 -0.98 6.86
CA VAL A 111 -12.11 -1.63 7.06
C VAL A 111 -12.26 -3.15 7.06
N ILE A 112 -13.17 -3.69 7.88
CA ILE A 112 -13.36 -5.15 8.00
C ILE A 112 -13.80 -5.75 6.66
N VAL A 113 -14.81 -5.16 6.01
CA VAL A 113 -15.31 -5.66 4.72
C VAL A 113 -14.23 -5.61 3.65
N THR A 114 -13.49 -4.50 3.57
CA THR A 114 -12.38 -4.36 2.60
C THR A 114 -11.29 -5.41 2.84
N LEU A 115 -10.90 -5.63 4.09
CA LEU A 115 -9.89 -6.64 4.42
C LEU A 115 -10.35 -8.05 4.06
N LEU A 116 -11.60 -8.41 4.33
CA LEU A 116 -12.15 -9.73 3.99
C LEU A 116 -12.20 -9.94 2.48
N ILE A 117 -12.69 -8.95 1.72
CA ILE A 117 -12.73 -9.02 0.25
C ILE A 117 -11.31 -9.11 -0.32
N SER A 118 -10.38 -8.29 0.16
CA SER A 118 -8.99 -8.32 -0.30
C SER A 118 -8.31 -9.65 0.02
N MET A 119 -8.52 -10.19 1.22
CA MET A 119 -8.00 -11.50 1.60
C MET A 119 -8.53 -12.62 0.70
N ALA A 120 -9.84 -12.64 0.45
CA ALA A 120 -10.44 -13.63 -0.45
C ALA A 120 -9.89 -13.52 -1.88
N LEU A 121 -9.75 -12.29 -2.40
CA LEU A 121 -9.16 -12.04 -3.72
C LEU A 121 -7.70 -12.49 -3.78
N TYR A 122 -6.88 -12.14 -2.78
CA TYR A 122 -5.47 -12.53 -2.75
C TYR A 122 -5.29 -14.04 -2.67
N LEU A 123 -6.11 -14.73 -1.86
CA LEU A 123 -6.09 -16.19 -1.79
C LEU A 123 -6.46 -16.83 -3.13
N LEU A 124 -7.49 -16.31 -3.82
CA LEU A 124 -7.90 -16.81 -5.14
C LEU A 124 -6.80 -16.58 -6.19
N VAL A 125 -6.22 -15.37 -6.23
CA VAL A 125 -5.14 -15.04 -7.17
C VAL A 125 -3.90 -15.87 -6.89
N ALA A 126 -3.52 -16.05 -5.63
CA ALA A 126 -2.39 -16.89 -5.23
C ALA A 126 -2.62 -18.35 -5.60
N PHE A 127 -3.81 -18.89 -5.32
CA PHE A 127 -4.19 -20.27 -5.68
C PHE A 127 -4.07 -20.50 -7.19
N VAL A 128 -4.65 -19.61 -7.99
CA VAL A 128 -4.56 -19.73 -9.45
C VAL A 128 -3.12 -19.52 -9.92
N GLY A 129 -2.41 -18.54 -9.38
CA GLY A 129 -1.02 -18.26 -9.73
C GLY A 129 -0.08 -19.45 -9.50
N ILE A 130 -0.20 -20.12 -8.36
CA ILE A 130 0.55 -21.34 -8.05
C ILE A 130 0.14 -22.45 -9.03
N GLY A 131 -1.15 -22.69 -9.19
CA GLY A 131 -1.66 -23.78 -10.01
C GLY A 131 -1.32 -23.68 -11.50
N VAL A 132 -1.08 -22.49 -12.03
CA VAL A 132 -0.64 -22.26 -13.42
C VAL A 132 0.89 -22.09 -13.53
N ASN A 133 1.66 -22.38 -12.47
CA ASN A 133 3.13 -22.24 -12.37
C ASN A 133 3.60 -20.81 -12.72
N ALA A 134 2.80 -19.83 -12.34
CA ALA A 134 3.02 -18.42 -12.65
C ALA A 134 4.29 -17.85 -12.02
N PHE A 135 4.78 -18.45 -10.94
CA PHE A 135 5.89 -17.96 -10.12
C PHE A 135 7.22 -18.68 -10.39
N GLU A 136 7.26 -19.66 -11.30
CA GLU A 136 8.50 -20.35 -11.67
C GLU A 136 9.51 -19.44 -12.39
N ASN A 137 9.03 -18.41 -13.09
CA ASN A 137 9.86 -17.40 -13.70
C ASN A 137 9.88 -16.16 -12.78
N LEU A 138 10.96 -16.01 -12.03
CA LEU A 138 11.19 -15.02 -10.95
C LEU A 138 11.04 -13.52 -11.31
N ASP A 139 10.81 -13.17 -12.56
CA ASP A 139 10.48 -11.80 -12.98
C ASP A 139 9.01 -11.42 -12.73
N GLY A 140 8.31 -12.28 -12.05
CA GLY A 140 7.17 -12.20 -11.14
C GLY A 140 6.05 -11.22 -11.40
N SER A 141 5.78 -10.75 -12.63
CA SER A 141 4.54 -10.03 -12.86
C SER A 141 3.39 -10.99 -13.17
N LEU A 142 2.21 -10.74 -12.60
CA LEU A 142 0.98 -11.47 -12.89
C LEU A 142 0.65 -11.47 -14.41
N ALA A 143 1.17 -10.47 -15.16
CA ALA A 143 1.07 -10.38 -16.60
C ALA A 143 1.92 -11.45 -17.31
N LEU A 144 3.13 -11.75 -16.79
CA LEU A 144 3.95 -12.87 -17.29
C LEU A 144 3.33 -14.21 -16.91
N ALA A 145 2.82 -14.32 -15.69
CA ALA A 145 2.08 -15.48 -15.21
C ALA A 145 0.90 -15.85 -16.08
N SER A 146 0.20 -14.88 -16.60
CA SER A 146 -0.98 -15.09 -17.46
C SER A 146 -0.65 -15.68 -18.84
N LYS A 147 0.64 -15.66 -19.26
CA LYS A 147 1.11 -16.35 -20.49
C LYS A 147 0.97 -17.87 -20.39
N SER A 148 0.99 -18.42 -19.18
CA SER A 148 0.77 -19.85 -18.93
C SER A 148 -0.69 -20.28 -19.08
N VAL A 149 -1.61 -19.34 -19.24
CA VAL A 149 -3.04 -19.60 -19.49
C VAL A 149 -3.30 -19.46 -20.98
N SER A 150 -4.03 -20.39 -21.58
CA SER A 150 -4.27 -20.51 -23.05
C SER A 150 -5.06 -19.35 -23.69
N ASN A 151 -5.10 -18.18 -23.07
CA ASN A 151 -5.81 -17.01 -23.60
C ASN A 151 -4.81 -15.90 -23.97
N ALA A 152 -4.62 -15.65 -25.28
CA ALA A 152 -3.68 -14.67 -25.81
C ALA A 152 -3.94 -13.21 -25.35
N ALA A 153 -5.16 -12.85 -24.99
CA ALA A 153 -5.50 -11.50 -24.54
C ALA A 153 -5.18 -11.28 -23.04
N LEU A 154 -5.09 -12.35 -22.25
CA LEU A 154 -4.97 -12.26 -20.79
C LEU A 154 -3.71 -11.50 -20.32
N PRO A 155 -2.50 -11.70 -20.90
CA PRO A 155 -1.32 -10.94 -20.53
C PRO A 155 -1.49 -9.43 -20.68
N THR A 156 -2.14 -9.01 -21.76
CA THR A 156 -2.42 -7.59 -22.01
C THR A 156 -3.42 -7.03 -20.99
N VAL A 157 -4.50 -7.76 -20.70
CA VAL A 157 -5.50 -7.38 -19.69
C VAL A 157 -4.84 -7.23 -18.31
N MET A 158 -3.96 -8.18 -17.93
CA MET A 158 -3.27 -8.14 -16.66
C MET A 158 -2.25 -7.00 -16.58
N LEU A 159 -1.52 -6.72 -17.67
CA LEU A 159 -0.57 -5.60 -17.73
C LEU A 159 -1.31 -4.26 -17.60
N VAL A 160 -2.40 -4.07 -18.31
CA VAL A 160 -3.23 -2.86 -18.22
C VAL A 160 -3.81 -2.74 -16.81
N GLY A 161 -4.37 -3.82 -16.27
CA GLY A 161 -4.91 -3.86 -14.92
C GLY A 161 -3.87 -3.47 -13.86
N ALA A 162 -2.65 -4.03 -13.93
CA ALA A 162 -1.56 -3.72 -13.03
C ALA A 162 -1.11 -2.25 -13.13
N THR A 163 -0.97 -1.74 -14.36
CA THR A 163 -0.58 -0.34 -14.59
C THR A 163 -1.62 0.62 -14.00
N VAL A 164 -2.89 0.35 -14.27
CA VAL A 164 -4.01 1.16 -13.75
C VAL A 164 -4.09 1.06 -12.23
N ALA A 165 -3.84 -0.12 -11.64
CA ALA A 165 -3.78 -0.31 -10.19
C ALA A 165 -2.68 0.55 -9.54
N MET A 166 -1.48 0.60 -10.12
CA MET A 166 -0.38 1.43 -9.61
C MET A 166 -0.74 2.92 -9.60
N VAL A 167 -1.43 3.41 -10.64
CA VAL A 167 -1.92 4.80 -10.69
C VAL A 167 -2.92 5.07 -9.56
N SER A 168 -3.83 4.13 -9.27
CA SER A 168 -4.78 4.25 -8.16
C SER A 168 -4.07 4.30 -6.80
N VAL A 169 -3.10 3.40 -6.59
CA VAL A 169 -2.31 3.38 -5.35
C VAL A 169 -1.59 4.71 -5.16
N LEU A 170 -0.96 5.24 -6.21
CA LEU A 170 -0.28 6.53 -6.17
C LEU A 170 -1.24 7.68 -5.87
N LEU A 171 -2.43 7.70 -6.50
CA LEU A 171 -3.46 8.72 -6.24
C LEU A 171 -3.90 8.69 -4.77
N ASN A 172 -4.20 7.51 -4.24
CA ASN A 172 -4.58 7.35 -2.85
C ASN A 172 -3.45 7.71 -1.87
N LEU A 173 -2.19 7.44 -2.25
CA LEU A 173 -1.02 7.83 -1.48
C LEU A 173 -0.90 9.36 -1.40
N VAL A 174 -0.98 10.05 -2.53
CA VAL A 174 -0.93 11.52 -2.59
C VAL A 174 -2.07 12.14 -1.78
N LEU A 175 -3.29 11.65 -1.92
CA LEU A 175 -4.44 12.13 -1.15
C LEU A 175 -4.29 11.89 0.35
N GLY A 176 -3.86 10.71 0.76
CA GLY A 176 -3.67 10.36 2.18
C GLY A 176 -2.56 11.17 2.83
N LEU A 177 -1.38 11.21 2.20
CA LEU A 177 -0.23 11.94 2.74
C LEU A 177 -0.47 13.46 2.79
N SER A 178 -1.14 14.03 1.81
CA SER A 178 -1.46 15.48 1.83
C SER A 178 -2.33 15.86 3.03
N ARG A 179 -3.21 14.98 3.49
CA ARG A 179 -4.00 15.19 4.71
C ARG A 179 -3.18 15.07 6.00
N VAL A 180 -2.22 14.14 6.03
CA VAL A 180 -1.26 14.04 7.14
C VAL A 180 -0.42 15.31 7.23
N VAL A 181 0.12 15.79 6.10
CA VAL A 181 0.88 17.04 6.01
C VAL A 181 0.03 18.25 6.44
N LEU A 182 -1.24 18.29 6.04
CA LEU A 182 -2.20 19.31 6.49
C LEU A 182 -2.37 19.28 8.03
N ALA A 183 -2.56 18.10 8.60
CA ALA A 183 -2.72 17.92 10.04
C ALA A 183 -1.47 18.34 10.81
N MET A 184 -0.27 18.01 10.31
CA MET A 184 1.00 18.45 10.87
C MET A 184 1.17 19.97 10.78
N GLY A 185 0.76 20.59 9.66
CA GLY A 185 0.76 22.04 9.50
C GLY A 185 -0.18 22.74 10.49
N ARG A 186 -1.38 22.19 10.73
CA ARG A 186 -2.33 22.69 11.74
C ARG A 186 -1.79 22.59 13.17
N ARG A 187 -1.01 21.57 13.46
CA ARG A 187 -0.33 21.39 14.76
C ARG A 187 0.91 22.26 14.95
N GLY A 188 1.42 22.86 13.88
CA GLY A 188 2.65 23.65 13.90
C GLY A 188 3.94 22.80 13.75
N ASP A 189 3.83 21.49 13.47
CA ASP A 189 4.96 20.62 13.18
C ASP A 189 5.59 20.92 11.80
N LEU A 190 4.84 21.56 10.91
CA LEU A 190 5.25 22.00 9.56
C LEU A 190 4.88 23.48 9.33
N PRO A 191 5.46 24.13 8.29
CA PRO A 191 5.16 25.51 7.97
C PRO A 191 3.66 25.77 7.80
N LYS A 192 3.15 26.89 8.30
CA LYS A 192 1.71 27.26 8.27
C LYS A 192 1.09 27.25 6.87
N ALA A 193 1.90 27.37 5.81
CA ALA A 193 1.43 27.28 4.43
C ALA A 193 0.81 25.92 4.12
N THR A 194 1.30 24.83 4.74
CA THR A 194 0.76 23.47 4.53
C THR A 194 -0.61 23.27 5.19
N ALA A 195 -1.01 24.13 6.12
CA ALA A 195 -2.31 24.12 6.78
C ALA A 195 -3.44 24.79 5.97
N ARG A 196 -3.11 25.40 4.83
CA ARG A 196 -4.09 26.11 4.00
C ARG A 196 -4.87 25.15 3.10
N ILE A 197 -6.18 25.30 3.07
CA ILE A 197 -7.08 24.59 2.16
C ILE A 197 -7.53 25.55 1.08
N SER A 198 -7.54 25.12 -0.17
CA SER A 198 -8.07 25.89 -1.29
C SER A 198 -9.60 26.01 -1.18
N GLU A 199 -10.14 27.21 -1.28
CA GLU A 199 -11.57 27.47 -1.19
C GLU A 199 -12.34 26.87 -2.38
N SER A 200 -11.73 26.86 -3.57
CA SER A 200 -12.38 26.38 -4.80
C SER A 200 -12.45 24.85 -4.91
N THR A 201 -11.39 24.14 -4.51
CA THR A 201 -11.29 22.68 -4.67
C THR A 201 -11.41 21.90 -3.35
N ARG A 202 -11.40 22.62 -2.22
CA ARG A 202 -11.38 22.05 -0.85
C ARG A 202 -10.22 21.06 -0.61
N VAL A 203 -9.10 21.26 -1.32
CA VAL A 203 -7.90 20.42 -1.23
C VAL A 203 -6.76 21.23 -0.62
N PRO A 204 -5.90 20.65 0.22
CA PRO A 204 -4.69 21.30 0.74
C PRO A 204 -3.61 21.38 -0.35
N ALA A 205 -3.71 22.36 -1.26
CA ALA A 205 -2.89 22.42 -2.47
C ALA A 205 -1.39 22.41 -2.18
N VAL A 206 -0.92 23.21 -1.20
CA VAL A 206 0.50 23.27 -0.83
C VAL A 206 1.00 21.92 -0.32
N ALA A 207 0.21 21.25 0.53
CA ALA A 207 0.55 19.92 1.04
C ALA A 207 0.57 18.89 -0.09
N THR A 208 -0.41 18.92 -1.01
CA THR A 208 -0.51 18.00 -2.15
C THR A 208 0.69 18.15 -3.10
N VAL A 209 1.07 19.39 -3.45
CA VAL A 209 2.25 19.65 -4.28
C VAL A 209 3.53 19.23 -3.58
N GLY A 210 3.68 19.55 -2.28
CA GLY A 210 4.85 19.13 -1.50
C GLY A 210 5.02 17.61 -1.47
N VAL A 211 3.93 16.86 -1.26
CA VAL A 211 3.94 15.38 -1.31
C VAL A 211 4.30 14.88 -2.71
N ALA A 212 3.74 15.46 -3.77
CA ALA A 212 4.06 15.06 -5.14
C ALA A 212 5.54 15.29 -5.48
N VAL A 213 6.13 16.41 -5.04
CA VAL A 213 7.57 16.71 -5.23
C VAL A 213 8.43 15.68 -4.47
N LEU A 214 8.06 15.33 -3.23
CA LEU A 214 8.78 14.31 -2.46
C LEU A 214 8.71 12.93 -3.13
N ILE A 215 7.55 12.54 -3.66
CA ILE A 215 7.39 11.29 -4.39
C ILE A 215 8.22 11.30 -5.69
N ALA A 216 8.19 12.40 -6.46
CA ALA A 216 9.00 12.55 -7.68
C ALA A 216 10.49 12.46 -7.37
N GLY A 217 10.96 13.08 -6.28
CA GLY A 217 12.34 12.95 -5.80
C GLY A 217 12.69 11.49 -5.44
N GLY A 218 11.80 10.79 -4.75
CA GLY A 218 11.96 9.37 -4.43
C GLY A 218 12.08 8.48 -5.66
N VAL A 219 11.30 8.76 -6.71
CA VAL A 219 11.37 8.04 -8.00
C VAL A 219 12.74 8.19 -8.65
N CYS A 220 13.41 9.33 -8.47
CA CYS A 220 14.75 9.57 -9.04
C CYS A 220 15.86 8.75 -8.35
N VAL A 221 15.65 8.32 -7.12
CA VAL A 221 16.67 7.64 -6.28
C VAL A 221 16.41 6.14 -6.15
N GLY A 222 15.16 5.66 -6.43
CA GLY A 222 14.67 4.41 -5.92
C GLY A 222 14.98 3.14 -6.72
N ASP A 223 15.43 2.12 -5.99
CA ASP A 223 15.25 0.71 -6.31
C ASP A 223 13.89 0.24 -5.75
N VAL A 224 13.11 -0.47 -6.58
CA VAL A 224 11.77 -0.96 -6.22
C VAL A 224 11.83 -1.94 -5.03
N LYS A 225 12.80 -2.87 -5.02
CA LYS A 225 12.96 -3.86 -3.96
C LYS A 225 13.29 -3.19 -2.63
N LEU A 226 14.24 -2.26 -2.64
CA LEU A 226 14.63 -1.49 -1.47
C LEU A 226 13.46 -0.67 -0.92
N THR A 227 12.74 0.02 -1.81
CA THR A 227 11.59 0.85 -1.45
C THR A 227 10.45 0.01 -0.86
N TRP A 228 10.20 -1.19 -1.41
CA TRP A 228 9.20 -2.12 -0.89
C TRP A 228 9.55 -2.61 0.51
N SER A 229 10.78 -3.07 0.72
CA SER A 229 11.26 -3.55 2.02
C SER A 229 11.24 -2.44 3.08
N PHE A 230 11.67 -1.23 2.70
CA PHE A 230 11.58 -0.06 3.58
C PHE A 230 10.14 0.30 3.94
N SER A 231 9.22 0.21 2.97
CA SER A 231 7.79 0.40 3.20
C SER A 231 7.25 -0.64 4.18
N ALA A 232 7.63 -1.92 4.03
CA ALA A 232 7.20 -2.99 4.93
C ALA A 232 7.61 -2.69 6.39
N PHE A 233 8.86 -2.32 6.62
CA PHE A 233 9.34 -1.95 7.94
C PHE A 233 8.58 -0.75 8.53
N THR A 234 8.51 0.36 7.80
CA THR A 234 7.89 1.59 8.29
C THR A 234 6.41 1.43 8.60
N VAL A 235 5.72 0.64 7.78
CA VAL A 235 4.30 0.34 7.99
C VAL A 235 4.10 -0.57 9.20
N LEU A 236 4.94 -1.59 9.41
CA LEU A 236 4.87 -2.43 10.60
C LEU A 236 5.08 -1.61 11.88
N VAL A 237 6.04 -0.68 11.89
CA VAL A 237 6.24 0.26 13.01
C VAL A 237 5.02 1.17 13.22
N TYR A 238 4.45 1.72 12.13
CA TYR A 238 3.25 2.53 12.20
C TYR A 238 2.06 1.77 12.81
N TYR A 239 1.83 0.51 12.39
CA TYR A 239 0.76 -0.30 12.96
C TYR A 239 1.06 -0.79 14.38
N ALA A 240 2.33 -0.99 14.76
CA ALA A 240 2.70 -1.25 16.14
C ALA A 240 2.31 -0.08 17.06
N ILE A 241 2.61 1.16 16.64
CA ILE A 241 2.19 2.38 17.36
C ILE A 241 0.66 2.49 17.42
N THR A 242 -0.04 2.18 16.33
CA THR A 242 -1.51 2.20 16.29
C THR A 242 -2.11 1.19 17.29
N ASN A 243 -1.58 -0.03 17.34
CA ASN A 243 -1.99 -1.03 18.34
C ASN A 243 -1.69 -0.57 19.78
N LEU A 244 -0.54 0.06 20.00
CA LEU A 244 -0.20 0.63 21.31
C LEU A 244 -1.18 1.73 21.73
N CYS A 245 -1.61 2.60 20.80
CA CYS A 245 -2.65 3.59 21.05
C CYS A 245 -3.98 2.93 21.42
N ALA A 246 -4.38 1.86 20.69
CA ALA A 246 -5.59 1.11 20.99
C ALA A 246 -5.57 0.45 22.38
N ILE A 247 -4.41 -0.06 22.82
CA ILE A 247 -4.22 -0.62 24.16
C ILE A 247 -4.40 0.46 25.23
N ARG A 248 -3.98 1.71 24.96
CA ARG A 248 -4.09 2.83 25.88
C ARG A 248 -5.45 3.51 25.93
N MET A 249 -6.37 3.16 25.04
CA MET A 249 -7.73 3.70 25.06
C MET A 249 -8.49 3.28 26.32
N LYS A 250 -9.34 4.17 26.84
CA LYS A 250 -10.20 3.88 27.98
C LYS A 250 -11.27 2.83 27.59
N PRO A 251 -11.72 1.97 28.54
CA PRO A 251 -12.69 0.92 28.23
C PRO A 251 -14.00 1.42 27.58
N GLY A 252 -14.51 2.59 27.95
CA GLY A 252 -15.73 3.18 27.37
C GLY A 252 -15.57 3.77 25.98
N GLU A 253 -14.35 3.95 25.51
CA GLU A 253 -14.04 4.48 24.16
C GLU A 253 -13.80 3.37 23.12
N ARG A 254 -13.59 2.12 23.60
CA ARG A 254 -13.30 0.97 22.75
C ARG A 254 -14.54 0.42 22.11
N LEU A 255 -14.49 0.15 20.82
CA LEU A 255 -15.54 -0.52 20.06
C LEU A 255 -15.37 -2.04 20.04
N TYR A 256 -14.15 -2.53 20.24
CA TYR A 256 -13.76 -3.93 20.14
C TYR A 256 -12.96 -4.39 21.36
N PRO A 257 -12.87 -5.70 21.62
CA PRO A 257 -12.03 -6.25 22.67
C PRO A 257 -10.56 -5.83 22.51
N ILE A 258 -9.79 -5.82 23.60
CA ILE A 258 -8.41 -5.35 23.60
C ILE A 258 -7.40 -6.39 23.09
N TRP A 259 -7.74 -7.68 23.15
CA TRP A 259 -6.81 -8.77 22.82
C TRP A 259 -6.25 -8.72 21.40
N PRO A 260 -7.00 -8.29 20.33
CA PRO A 260 -6.41 -8.15 19.00
C PRO A 260 -5.32 -7.10 18.94
N ALA A 261 -5.41 -6.03 19.77
CA ALA A 261 -4.38 -5.00 19.81
C ALA A 261 -3.07 -5.52 20.43
N TYR A 262 -3.12 -6.38 21.44
CA TYR A 262 -1.91 -7.04 21.96
C TYR A 262 -1.27 -7.98 20.94
N LEU A 263 -2.09 -8.82 20.27
CA LEU A 263 -1.59 -9.71 19.21
C LEU A 263 -1.03 -8.91 18.03
N GLY A 264 -1.72 -7.85 17.61
CA GLY A 264 -1.27 -6.98 16.53
C GLY A 264 0.05 -6.28 16.87
N LEU A 265 0.21 -5.79 18.10
CA LEU A 265 1.45 -5.18 18.56
C LEU A 265 2.61 -6.20 18.52
N ALA A 266 2.41 -7.38 19.10
CA ALA A 266 3.42 -8.42 19.12
C ALA A 266 3.80 -8.87 17.70
N ALA A 267 2.81 -9.12 16.82
CA ALA A 267 3.04 -9.51 15.45
C ALA A 267 3.80 -8.42 14.65
N CYS A 268 3.38 -7.16 14.75
CA CYS A 268 4.05 -6.06 14.04
C CYS A 268 5.50 -5.88 14.50
N LEU A 269 5.78 -5.94 15.81
CA LEU A 269 7.13 -5.82 16.33
C LEU A 269 7.99 -7.02 15.92
N THR A 270 7.46 -8.24 15.99
CA THR A 270 8.18 -9.43 15.56
C THR A 270 8.49 -9.38 14.07
N LEU A 271 7.49 -9.15 13.21
CA LEU A 271 7.69 -9.13 11.76
C LEU A 271 8.61 -8.01 11.28
N ALA A 272 8.67 -6.87 11.98
CA ALA A 272 9.57 -5.78 11.62
C ALA A 272 11.04 -6.18 11.65
N PHE A 273 11.44 -7.14 12.49
CA PHE A 273 12.80 -7.66 12.57
C PHE A 273 13.13 -8.75 11.53
N PHE A 274 12.14 -9.25 10.78
CA PHE A 274 12.36 -10.19 9.67
C PHE A 274 12.55 -9.51 8.30
N VAL A 275 12.54 -8.18 8.26
CA VAL A 275 13.01 -7.40 7.12
C VAL A 275 14.54 -7.29 7.20
N ASP A 276 15.21 -7.11 6.05
CA ASP A 276 16.67 -7.00 5.96
C ASP A 276 17.21 -5.95 6.96
N TRP A 277 18.28 -6.31 7.66
CA TRP A 277 18.78 -5.51 8.80
C TRP A 277 19.21 -4.07 8.42
N GLU A 278 19.68 -3.87 7.19
CA GLU A 278 20.02 -2.53 6.67
C GLU A 278 18.81 -1.62 6.60
N ILE A 279 17.64 -2.20 6.31
CA ILE A 279 16.36 -1.50 6.20
C ILE A 279 15.88 -1.02 7.58
N TRP A 280 15.86 -1.91 8.58
CA TRP A 280 15.38 -1.49 9.89
C TRP A 280 16.36 -0.54 10.60
N LEU A 281 17.69 -0.64 10.35
CA LEU A 281 18.65 0.36 10.84
C LEU A 281 18.38 1.74 10.23
N THR A 282 18.19 1.80 8.91
CA THR A 282 17.85 3.05 8.22
C THR A 282 16.53 3.64 8.73
N GLY A 283 15.51 2.80 8.91
CA GLY A 283 14.21 3.21 9.42
C GLY A 283 14.26 3.73 10.86
N LEU A 284 14.99 3.05 11.75
CA LEU A 284 15.22 3.52 13.11
C LEU A 284 16.01 4.82 13.14
N GLY A 285 17.04 4.96 12.28
CA GLY A 285 17.79 6.19 12.13
C GLY A 285 16.92 7.38 11.77
N LEU A 286 15.98 7.21 10.84
CA LEU A 286 15.02 8.24 10.46
C LEU A 286 14.04 8.59 11.60
N ILE A 287 13.59 7.60 12.37
CA ILE A 287 12.73 7.83 13.53
C ILE A 287 13.47 8.65 14.58
N ILE A 288 14.71 8.27 14.91
CA ILE A 288 15.55 8.99 15.89
C ILE A 288 15.81 10.42 15.39
N PHE A 289 16.14 10.60 14.11
CA PHE A 289 16.31 11.91 13.50
C PHE A 289 15.04 12.77 13.62
N GLY A 290 13.87 12.22 13.31
CA GLY A 290 12.59 12.92 13.44
C GLY A 290 12.27 13.33 14.87
N LEU A 291 12.56 12.46 15.85
CA LEU A 291 12.39 12.77 17.27
C LEU A 291 13.36 13.87 17.75
N ALA A 292 14.62 13.81 17.32
CA ALA A 292 15.63 14.84 17.63
C ALA A 292 15.24 16.19 17.00
N TRP A 293 14.81 16.18 15.74
CA TRP A 293 14.28 17.37 15.07
C TRP A 293 13.14 18.02 15.85
N ARG A 294 12.16 17.21 16.24
CA ARG A 294 11.04 17.68 17.06
C ARG A 294 11.51 18.29 18.40
N ALA A 295 12.47 17.64 19.07
CA ALA A 295 13.00 18.14 20.34
C ALA A 295 13.74 19.47 20.20
N CYS A 296 14.41 19.71 19.05
CA CYS A 296 15.17 20.92 18.79
C CYS A 296 14.29 22.10 18.31
N PHE A 297 13.23 21.82 17.55
CA PHE A 297 12.45 22.87 16.87
C PHE A 297 11.06 23.12 17.47
N ASN A 298 10.52 22.19 18.28
CA ASN A 298 9.27 22.39 19.03
C ASN A 298 9.55 22.82 20.49
N ARG A 299 10.13 24.01 20.64
CA ARG A 299 10.07 24.76 21.91
C ARG A 299 8.97 25.82 21.85
#